data_1379334c35d575de0ec9b30de1541019
#
_entry.id   1379334c35d575de0ec9b30de1541019
#
_cell.length_a   1.000
_cell.length_b   1.000
_cell.length_c   1.000
_cell.angle_alpha   90.00
_cell.angle_beta   90.00
_cell.angle_gamma   90.00
#
_symmetry.space_group_name_H-M   'P 1'
#
loop_
_entity.id
_entity.type
_entity.pdbx_description
1 polymer ?
#
loop_
_entity_poly.entity_id
_entity_poly.type
_entity_poly.pdbx_seq_one_letter_code
_entity_poly.pdbx_strand_id
1 'polypeptide(L)'
;MTDLVLIGATGHLQSVMDSILARGCYRVAHIVDDNTAGREFFGQYVEGATDLLPEFHARGMRHAFVSAGAIGGYGNREKWYQLARRTGFEIVNIIDPSAAVSPHAKLGEGVFIGKNAVVNAYARIGNMVIVNTGSIVEHADVLEDFVHIAPGCTLSGGDRVCRGAHVGAGSVVRQDIVIGAESLIGIGSVVVRDIAPRMVAYGNPCKEQHPLEI
;
A
#
# COMPACT_ATOMS: atom_id res chain seq x y z
N MET A 1 5.63 -5.99 22.99
CA MET A 1 5.09 -5.99 21.62
C MET A 1 3.60 -5.69 21.67
N THR A 2 3.12 -4.87 20.79
CA THR A 2 1.70 -4.52 20.68
C THR A 2 0.99 -5.53 19.79
N ASP A 3 -0.18 -6.01 20.20
CA ASP A 3 -0.96 -6.96 19.42
C ASP A 3 -1.58 -6.30 18.18
N LEU A 4 -1.52 -6.99 17.05
CA LEU A 4 -1.94 -6.51 15.75
C LEU A 4 -2.86 -7.54 15.06
N VAL A 5 -3.96 -7.05 14.49
CA VAL A 5 -4.82 -7.81 13.60
C VAL A 5 -4.46 -7.49 12.16
N LEU A 6 -4.18 -8.51 11.34
CA LEU A 6 -3.95 -8.36 9.90
C LEU A 6 -5.23 -8.69 9.13
N ILE A 7 -5.58 -7.84 8.18
CA ILE A 7 -6.80 -7.95 7.37
C ILE A 7 -6.41 -8.11 5.91
N GLY A 8 -6.76 -9.25 5.31
CA GLY A 8 -6.40 -9.61 3.94
C GLY A 8 -5.15 -10.48 3.87
N ALA A 9 -5.28 -11.64 3.26
CA ALA A 9 -4.27 -12.69 3.19
C ALA A 9 -3.86 -13.03 1.74
N THR A 10 -3.50 -11.99 0.99
CA THR A 10 -2.95 -12.10 -0.37
C THR A 10 -1.43 -12.31 -0.34
N GLY A 11 -0.79 -12.44 -1.52
CA GLY A 11 0.67 -12.55 -1.60
C GLY A 11 1.42 -11.39 -0.91
N HIS A 12 0.83 -10.19 -0.86
CA HIS A 12 1.42 -9.03 -0.19
C HIS A 12 1.55 -9.20 1.33
N LEU A 13 0.69 -10.01 1.96
CA LEU A 13 0.78 -10.33 3.37
C LEU A 13 2.17 -10.87 3.76
N GLN A 14 2.82 -11.63 2.88
CA GLN A 14 4.15 -12.18 3.16
C GLN A 14 5.19 -11.08 3.39
N SER A 15 5.19 -10.05 2.53
CA SER A 15 6.09 -8.88 2.68
C SER A 15 5.78 -8.07 3.94
N VAL A 16 4.48 -7.92 4.27
CA VAL A 16 4.04 -7.21 5.48
C VAL A 16 4.48 -7.97 6.73
N MET A 17 4.25 -9.28 6.81
CA MET A 17 4.66 -10.10 7.96
C MET A 17 6.17 -10.11 8.16
N ASP A 18 6.94 -10.25 7.08
CA ASP A 18 8.39 -10.24 7.15
C ASP A 18 8.93 -8.90 7.69
N SER A 19 8.35 -7.76 7.27
CA SER A 19 8.70 -6.44 7.81
C SER A 19 8.28 -6.28 9.29
N ILE A 20 7.12 -6.82 9.69
CA ILE A 20 6.68 -6.82 11.09
C ILE A 20 7.65 -7.61 11.97
N LEU A 21 8.03 -8.81 11.53
CA LEU A 21 8.96 -9.69 12.25
C LEU A 21 10.35 -9.04 12.36
N ALA A 22 10.85 -8.45 11.27
CA ALA A 22 12.14 -7.78 11.25
C ALA A 22 12.19 -6.55 12.18
N ARG A 23 11.09 -5.80 12.29
CA ARG A 23 11.02 -4.61 13.16
C ARG A 23 10.76 -4.95 14.63
N GLY A 24 10.00 -6.02 14.91
CA GLY A 24 9.78 -6.53 16.28
C GLY A 24 8.93 -5.65 17.20
N CYS A 25 8.20 -4.65 16.68
CA CYS A 25 7.34 -3.79 17.51
C CYS A 25 5.92 -4.32 17.67
N TYR A 26 5.42 -5.11 16.71
CA TYR A 26 4.12 -5.75 16.76
C TYR A 26 4.23 -7.26 16.88
N ARG A 27 3.22 -7.87 17.52
CA ARG A 27 2.93 -9.30 17.48
C ARG A 27 1.65 -9.49 16.67
N VAL A 28 1.72 -10.22 15.57
CA VAL A 28 0.52 -10.61 14.84
C VAL A 28 -0.28 -11.55 15.72
N ALA A 29 -1.43 -11.11 16.20
CA ALA A 29 -2.31 -11.89 17.07
C ALA A 29 -3.36 -12.65 16.25
N HIS A 30 -3.89 -12.02 15.20
CA HIS A 30 -4.94 -12.58 14.36
C HIS A 30 -4.73 -12.21 12.88
N ILE A 31 -5.12 -13.12 11.97
CA ILE A 31 -5.18 -12.87 10.52
C ILE A 31 -6.59 -13.24 10.06
N VAL A 32 -7.25 -12.31 9.35
CA VAL A 32 -8.57 -12.53 8.76
C VAL A 32 -8.58 -12.20 7.27
N ASP A 33 -9.35 -12.98 6.51
CA ASP A 33 -9.58 -12.76 5.07
C ASP A 33 -10.86 -13.47 4.64
N ASP A 34 -11.68 -12.78 3.85
CA ASP A 34 -13.00 -13.27 3.46
C ASP A 34 -12.97 -14.56 2.59
N ASN A 35 -11.80 -14.92 2.01
CA ASN A 35 -11.69 -15.98 1.00
C ASN A 35 -10.65 -17.07 1.30
N THR A 36 -9.80 -16.90 2.31
CA THR A 36 -8.60 -17.74 2.49
C THR A 36 -8.48 -18.35 3.88
N ALA A 37 -9.61 -18.56 4.59
CA ALA A 37 -9.63 -19.19 5.90
C ALA A 37 -8.87 -20.54 5.88
N GLY A 38 -8.07 -20.80 6.93
CA GLY A 38 -7.23 -21.99 7.07
C GLY A 38 -5.90 -21.95 6.32
N ARG A 39 -5.63 -20.93 5.50
CA ARG A 39 -4.32 -20.75 4.84
C ARG A 39 -3.27 -20.33 5.86
N GLU A 40 -2.06 -20.89 5.73
CA GLU A 40 -0.94 -20.61 6.62
C GLU A 40 0.01 -19.56 6.05
N PHE A 41 0.49 -18.66 6.95
CA PHE A 41 1.55 -17.70 6.69
C PHE A 41 2.47 -17.61 7.91
N PHE A 42 3.76 -17.90 7.75
CA PHE A 42 4.77 -17.83 8.81
C PHE A 42 4.37 -18.57 10.11
N GLY A 43 3.76 -19.74 9.98
CA GLY A 43 3.29 -20.53 11.12
C GLY A 43 1.99 -20.04 11.75
N GLN A 44 1.32 -19.06 11.17
CA GLN A 44 0.00 -18.56 11.59
C GLN A 44 -1.05 -18.83 10.53
N TYR A 45 -2.26 -19.10 10.98
CA TYR A 45 -3.38 -19.43 10.09
C TYR A 45 -4.35 -18.27 9.96
N VAL A 46 -4.94 -18.12 8.78
CA VAL A 46 -6.11 -17.24 8.58
C VAL A 46 -7.29 -17.83 9.34
N GLU A 47 -7.76 -17.15 10.37
CA GLU A 47 -8.75 -17.68 11.32
C GLU A 47 -10.17 -17.69 10.76
N GLY A 48 -10.49 -16.77 9.86
CA GLY A 48 -11.82 -16.63 9.25
C GLY A 48 -11.98 -15.33 8.48
N ALA A 49 -13.24 -14.95 8.29
CA ALA A 49 -13.59 -13.75 7.54
C ALA A 49 -13.50 -12.46 8.39
N THR A 50 -13.68 -11.32 7.74
CA THR A 50 -13.59 -10.00 8.39
C THR A 50 -14.74 -9.70 9.34
N ASP A 51 -15.79 -10.50 9.39
CA ASP A 51 -16.87 -10.47 10.37
C ASP A 51 -16.42 -10.77 11.81
N LEU A 52 -15.24 -11.36 12.00
CA LEU A 52 -14.61 -11.58 13.31
C LEU A 52 -14.02 -10.29 13.94
N LEU A 53 -13.85 -9.22 13.19
CA LEU A 53 -13.23 -7.98 13.69
C LEU A 53 -13.92 -7.39 14.93
N PRO A 54 -15.27 -7.32 15.02
CA PRO A 54 -15.94 -6.83 16.22
C PRO A 54 -15.63 -7.68 17.46
N GLU A 55 -15.54 -9.00 17.32
CA GLU A 55 -15.19 -9.91 18.41
C GLU A 55 -13.76 -9.67 18.90
N PHE A 56 -12.79 -9.55 18.00
CA PHE A 56 -11.40 -9.25 18.37
C PHE A 56 -11.28 -7.90 19.07
N HIS A 57 -11.99 -6.88 18.59
CA HIS A 57 -12.03 -5.58 19.25
C HIS A 57 -12.64 -5.65 20.64
N ALA A 58 -13.74 -6.40 20.82
CA ALA A 58 -14.38 -6.63 22.15
C ALA A 58 -13.45 -7.37 23.11
N ARG A 59 -12.56 -8.24 22.61
CA ARG A 59 -11.51 -8.94 23.38
C ARG A 59 -10.30 -8.06 23.70
N GLY A 60 -10.29 -6.80 23.28
CA GLY A 60 -9.25 -5.84 23.63
C GLY A 60 -8.22 -5.56 22.54
N MET A 61 -8.33 -6.15 21.35
CA MET A 61 -7.50 -5.77 20.19
C MET A 61 -7.77 -4.31 19.81
N ARG A 62 -6.72 -3.54 19.58
CA ARG A 62 -6.84 -2.10 19.29
C ARG A 62 -6.21 -1.72 17.95
N HIS A 63 -5.25 -2.47 17.45
CA HIS A 63 -4.48 -2.12 16.27
C HIS A 63 -4.77 -3.08 15.13
N ALA A 64 -4.94 -2.54 13.93
CA ALA A 64 -5.13 -3.33 12.72
C ALA A 64 -4.29 -2.78 11.56
N PHE A 65 -3.99 -3.65 10.61
CA PHE A 65 -3.37 -3.29 9.34
C PHE A 65 -4.02 -4.08 8.19
N VAL A 66 -4.33 -3.40 7.07
CA VAL A 66 -4.85 -4.08 5.87
C VAL A 66 -3.68 -4.52 4.99
N SER A 67 -3.43 -5.83 4.96
CA SER A 67 -2.26 -6.46 4.36
C SER A 67 -2.47 -6.98 2.93
N ALA A 68 -3.55 -6.56 2.28
CA ALA A 68 -3.80 -6.90 0.89
C ALA A 68 -3.16 -5.90 -0.08
N GLY A 69 -2.53 -6.44 -1.13
CA GLY A 69 -2.17 -5.68 -2.33
C GLY A 69 -3.32 -5.65 -3.32
N ALA A 70 -3.27 -4.74 -4.28
CA ALA A 70 -4.20 -4.69 -5.40
C ALA A 70 -3.49 -4.20 -6.67
N ILE A 71 -3.95 -4.66 -7.82
CA ILE A 71 -3.53 -4.21 -9.16
C ILE A 71 -4.78 -3.78 -9.91
N GLY A 72 -4.80 -2.54 -10.40
CA GLY A 72 -5.94 -2.02 -11.19
C GLY A 72 -7.24 -1.82 -10.41
N GLY A 73 -7.17 -1.75 -9.08
CA GLY A 73 -8.32 -1.49 -8.22
C GLY A 73 -7.96 -1.60 -6.75
N TYR A 74 -8.75 -1.00 -5.88
CA TYR A 74 -8.49 -0.98 -4.43
C TYR A 74 -9.73 -1.31 -3.58
N GLY A 75 -10.85 -1.68 -4.20
CA GLY A 75 -12.15 -1.79 -3.55
C GLY A 75 -12.19 -2.64 -2.28
N ASN A 76 -11.54 -3.80 -2.27
CA ASN A 76 -11.47 -4.63 -1.04
C ASN A 76 -10.62 -3.96 0.05
N ARG A 77 -9.54 -3.27 -0.31
CA ARG A 77 -8.70 -2.56 0.66
C ARG A 77 -9.47 -1.43 1.32
N GLU A 78 -10.25 -0.69 0.54
CA GLU A 78 -11.12 0.37 1.07
C GLU A 78 -12.22 -0.20 1.96
N LYS A 79 -12.93 -1.25 1.52
CA LYS A 79 -13.96 -1.95 2.29
C LYS A 79 -13.43 -2.38 3.67
N TRP A 80 -12.28 -3.04 3.71
CA TRP A 80 -11.69 -3.54 4.94
C TRP A 80 -11.13 -2.43 5.83
N TYR A 81 -10.53 -1.41 5.26
CA TYR A 81 -10.10 -0.23 5.98
C TYR A 81 -11.28 0.46 6.67
N GLN A 82 -12.37 0.71 5.94
CA GLN A 82 -13.56 1.34 6.50
C GLN A 82 -14.24 0.46 7.58
N LEU A 83 -14.24 -0.86 7.39
CA LEU A 83 -14.76 -1.79 8.39
C LEU A 83 -13.94 -1.73 9.68
N ALA A 84 -12.62 -1.82 9.60
CA ALA A 84 -11.74 -1.75 10.75
C ALA A 84 -11.88 -0.41 11.50
N ARG A 85 -11.94 0.71 10.78
CA ARG A 85 -12.16 2.04 11.36
C ARG A 85 -13.50 2.14 12.09
N ARG A 86 -14.59 1.66 11.47
CA ARG A 86 -15.94 1.66 12.11
C ARG A 86 -16.02 0.73 13.31
N THR A 87 -15.23 -0.34 13.33
CA THR A 87 -15.14 -1.25 14.49
C THR A 87 -14.38 -0.61 15.65
N GLY A 88 -13.58 0.44 15.40
CA GLY A 88 -12.84 1.18 16.42
C GLY A 88 -11.34 0.86 16.46
N PHE A 89 -10.81 0.13 15.48
CA PHE A 89 -9.36 -0.10 15.39
C PHE A 89 -8.60 1.17 15.01
N GLU A 90 -7.45 1.34 15.62
CA GLU A 90 -6.38 2.22 15.16
C GLU A 90 -5.65 1.53 13.99
N ILE A 91 -5.58 2.19 12.85
CA ILE A 91 -4.91 1.65 11.67
C ILE A 91 -3.45 2.08 11.70
N VAL A 92 -2.56 1.12 11.90
CA VAL A 92 -1.12 1.39 12.06
C VAL A 92 -0.38 1.43 10.73
N ASN A 93 0.81 2.03 10.73
CA ASN A 93 1.74 1.98 9.59
C ASN A 93 2.75 0.85 9.78
N ILE A 94 3.07 0.13 8.72
CA ILE A 94 4.13 -0.88 8.70
C ILE A 94 5.26 -0.35 7.83
N ILE A 95 6.39 -0.07 8.46
CA ILE A 95 7.60 0.45 7.80
C ILE A 95 8.71 -0.56 8.04
N ASP A 96 9.26 -1.11 6.97
CA ASP A 96 10.39 -2.04 7.05
C ASP A 96 11.61 -1.34 7.70
N PRO A 97 12.37 -2.00 8.58
CA PRO A 97 13.52 -1.37 9.22
C PRO A 97 14.63 -0.96 8.25
N SER A 98 14.69 -1.52 7.05
CA SER A 98 15.63 -1.13 5.99
C SER A 98 15.15 0.04 5.13
N ALA A 99 13.91 0.50 5.30
CA ALA A 99 13.38 1.64 4.55
C ALA A 99 13.97 2.96 5.07
N ALA A 100 14.30 3.86 4.15
CA ALA A 100 14.78 5.21 4.47
C ALA A 100 13.63 6.21 4.33
N VAL A 101 13.07 6.67 5.46
CA VAL A 101 11.98 7.63 5.47
C VAL A 101 12.45 8.94 6.10
N SER A 102 12.35 10.03 5.36
CA SER A 102 12.70 11.36 5.85
C SER A 102 11.82 11.76 7.03
N PRO A 103 12.37 12.34 8.10
CA PRO A 103 11.58 12.88 9.21
C PRO A 103 10.71 14.07 8.81
N HIS A 104 10.96 14.65 7.63
CA HIS A 104 10.16 15.74 7.05
C HIS A 104 9.04 15.24 6.14
N ALA A 105 8.96 13.94 5.85
CA ALA A 105 7.82 13.35 5.14
C ALA A 105 6.59 13.28 6.05
N LYS A 106 5.40 13.36 5.46
CA LYS A 106 4.13 13.18 6.18
C LYS A 106 3.47 11.90 5.72
N LEU A 107 3.14 11.03 6.65
CA LEU A 107 2.45 9.78 6.39
C LEU A 107 1.03 9.83 6.96
N GLY A 108 0.06 9.32 6.19
CA GLY A 108 -1.26 8.98 6.67
C GLY A 108 -1.25 7.69 7.51
N GLU A 109 -2.39 7.03 7.59
CA GLU A 109 -2.54 5.76 8.31
C GLU A 109 -2.64 4.56 7.34
N GLY A 110 -2.29 3.35 7.80
CA GLY A 110 -2.31 2.13 7.00
C GLY A 110 -1.28 2.08 5.88
N VAL A 111 -0.23 2.89 5.98
CA VAL A 111 0.84 2.96 4.98
C VAL A 111 1.78 1.77 5.15
N PHE A 112 2.10 1.11 4.03
CA PHE A 112 3.20 0.15 3.95
C PHE A 112 4.39 0.77 3.23
N ILE A 113 5.56 0.74 3.89
CA ILE A 113 6.83 1.10 3.26
C ILE A 113 7.74 -0.12 3.32
N GLY A 114 7.98 -0.72 2.16
CA GLY A 114 8.66 -1.98 2.00
C GLY A 114 10.17 -1.91 2.12
N LYS A 115 10.83 -3.06 2.02
CA LYS A 115 12.29 -3.20 2.12
C LYS A 115 13.03 -2.28 1.16
N ASN A 116 14.04 -1.56 1.67
CA ASN A 116 14.90 -0.65 0.90
C ASN A 116 14.14 0.44 0.13
N ALA A 117 12.88 0.69 0.46
CA ALA A 117 12.15 1.81 -0.12
C ALA A 117 12.64 3.14 0.47
N VAL A 118 12.58 4.19 -0.34
CA VAL A 118 13.00 5.55 0.04
C VAL A 118 11.80 6.48 -0.05
N VAL A 119 11.56 7.28 1.00
CA VAL A 119 10.58 8.37 1.00
C VAL A 119 11.29 9.64 1.44
N ASN A 120 11.48 10.57 0.51
CA ASN A 120 12.29 11.76 0.69
C ASN A 120 11.56 12.94 1.34
N ALA A 121 12.30 14.02 1.55
CA ALA A 121 11.84 15.19 2.30
C ALA A 121 10.61 15.85 1.67
N TYR A 122 9.65 16.25 2.53
CA TYR A 122 8.40 16.91 2.14
C TYR A 122 7.44 16.06 1.29
N ALA A 123 7.75 14.79 1.04
CA ALA A 123 6.77 13.87 0.45
C ALA A 123 5.52 13.77 1.36
N ARG A 124 4.35 13.69 0.75
CA ARG A 124 3.05 13.54 1.42
C ARG A 124 2.41 12.24 0.98
N ILE A 125 2.30 11.32 1.90
CA ILE A 125 1.78 9.98 1.66
C ILE A 125 0.41 9.89 2.32
N GLY A 126 -0.62 9.66 1.53
CA GLY A 126 -2.00 9.50 1.98
C GLY A 126 -2.25 8.19 2.74
N ASN A 127 -3.51 7.93 3.04
CA ASN A 127 -3.91 6.74 3.76
C ASN A 127 -3.83 5.50 2.87
N MET A 128 -3.52 4.35 3.47
CA MET A 128 -3.52 3.06 2.78
C MET A 128 -2.59 2.98 1.56
N VAL A 129 -1.57 3.81 1.49
CA VAL A 129 -0.57 3.81 0.41
C VAL A 129 0.39 2.64 0.59
N ILE A 130 0.79 2.04 -0.51
CA ILE A 130 1.86 1.04 -0.58
C ILE A 130 3.03 1.65 -1.35
N VAL A 131 4.16 1.84 -0.67
CA VAL A 131 5.48 2.10 -1.29
C VAL A 131 6.26 0.80 -1.19
N ASN A 132 6.29 0.04 -2.27
CA ASN A 132 6.76 -1.35 -2.23
C ASN A 132 8.30 -1.43 -2.28
N THR A 133 8.83 -2.64 -2.19
CA THR A 133 10.25 -2.96 -2.11
C THR A 133 11.11 -2.20 -3.13
N GLY A 134 12.13 -1.49 -2.65
CA GLY A 134 13.10 -0.77 -3.49
C GLY A 134 12.55 0.42 -4.27
N SER A 135 11.32 0.87 -3.98
CA SER A 135 10.74 2.04 -4.66
C SER A 135 11.29 3.34 -4.07
N ILE A 136 11.41 4.35 -4.91
CA ILE A 136 11.85 5.70 -4.53
C ILE A 136 10.70 6.67 -4.76
N VAL A 137 10.31 7.35 -3.69
CA VAL A 137 9.40 8.49 -3.69
C VAL A 137 10.22 9.71 -3.33
N GLU A 138 10.44 10.58 -4.30
CA GLU A 138 11.34 11.72 -4.15
C GLU A 138 10.68 12.90 -3.41
N HIS A 139 11.48 14.00 -3.28
CA HIS A 139 11.07 15.17 -2.51
C HIS A 139 9.79 15.80 -3.07
N ALA A 140 8.93 16.28 -2.18
CA ALA A 140 7.69 16.99 -2.50
C ALA A 140 6.65 16.18 -3.28
N ASP A 141 6.86 14.88 -3.51
CA ASP A 141 5.86 13.99 -4.11
C ASP A 141 4.59 13.93 -3.26
N VAL A 142 3.45 13.82 -3.93
CA VAL A 142 2.15 13.65 -3.29
C VAL A 142 1.52 12.34 -3.77
N LEU A 143 1.44 11.37 -2.89
CA LEU A 143 0.69 10.14 -3.10
C LEU A 143 -0.64 10.24 -2.37
N GLU A 144 -1.75 10.24 -3.10
CA GLU A 144 -3.08 10.27 -2.50
C GLU A 144 -3.47 8.91 -1.94
N ASP A 145 -4.64 8.81 -1.30
CA ASP A 145 -5.09 7.60 -0.63
C ASP A 145 -5.14 6.39 -1.59
N PHE A 146 -4.83 5.20 -1.08
CA PHE A 146 -4.88 3.92 -1.78
C PHE A 146 -3.92 3.76 -2.96
N VAL A 147 -3.01 4.70 -3.19
CA VAL A 147 -1.97 4.58 -4.23
C VAL A 147 -1.08 3.36 -3.96
N HIS A 148 -0.68 2.68 -5.03
CA HIS A 148 0.30 1.60 -4.98
C HIS A 148 1.47 1.91 -5.90
N ILE A 149 2.62 2.17 -5.33
CA ILE A 149 3.91 2.24 -6.01
C ILE A 149 4.53 0.85 -5.93
N ALA A 150 4.52 0.11 -7.03
CA ALA A 150 4.96 -1.29 -7.10
C ALA A 150 6.50 -1.40 -7.00
N PRO A 151 7.07 -2.61 -6.80
CA PRO A 151 8.50 -2.76 -6.55
C PRO A 151 9.41 -2.09 -7.57
N GLY A 152 10.47 -1.43 -7.09
CA GLY A 152 11.51 -0.83 -7.92
C GLY A 152 11.08 0.38 -8.76
N CYS A 153 9.95 1.01 -8.45
CA CYS A 153 9.55 2.25 -9.11
C CYS A 153 10.37 3.45 -8.63
N THR A 154 10.56 4.43 -9.52
CA THR A 154 11.18 5.71 -9.18
C THR A 154 10.29 6.86 -9.61
N LEU A 155 9.88 7.69 -8.65
CA LEU A 155 9.26 9.00 -8.87
C LEU A 155 10.36 10.05 -8.71
N SER A 156 10.44 11.03 -9.62
CA SER A 156 11.60 11.94 -9.69
C SER A 156 11.45 13.26 -8.92
N GLY A 157 10.36 13.48 -8.24
CA GLY A 157 10.11 14.63 -7.37
C GLY A 157 9.09 15.62 -7.93
N GLY A 158 8.26 16.14 -7.01
CA GLY A 158 7.12 17.02 -7.35
C GLY A 158 5.97 16.29 -8.05
N ASP A 159 6.02 14.97 -8.12
CA ASP A 159 5.00 14.16 -8.77
C ASP A 159 3.73 14.09 -7.92
N ARG A 160 2.59 14.03 -8.58
CA ARG A 160 1.30 13.76 -7.95
C ARG A 160 0.69 12.49 -8.50
N VAL A 161 0.59 11.47 -7.64
CA VAL A 161 -0.11 10.23 -7.95
C VAL A 161 -1.45 10.27 -7.24
N CYS A 162 -2.52 10.37 -8.03
CA CYS A 162 -3.86 10.56 -7.50
C CYS A 162 -4.46 9.26 -6.96
N ARG A 163 -5.54 9.40 -6.18
CA ARG A 163 -6.20 8.34 -5.44
C ARG A 163 -6.34 7.04 -6.24
N GLY A 164 -5.94 5.93 -5.63
CA GLY A 164 -6.12 4.59 -6.18
C GLY A 164 -5.30 4.24 -7.41
N ALA A 165 -4.45 5.16 -7.90
CA ALA A 165 -3.59 4.86 -9.03
C ALA A 165 -2.53 3.81 -8.65
N HIS A 166 -2.15 3.00 -9.64
CA HIS A 166 -1.14 1.95 -9.52
C HIS A 166 0.01 2.22 -10.48
N VAL A 167 1.22 2.33 -9.97
CA VAL A 167 2.43 2.46 -10.78
C VAL A 167 3.14 1.09 -10.80
N GLY A 168 3.13 0.45 -11.96
CA GLY A 168 3.64 -0.91 -12.17
C GLY A 168 5.16 -1.03 -11.95
N ALA A 169 5.58 -2.21 -11.51
CA ALA A 169 6.96 -2.48 -11.09
C ALA A 169 8.02 -2.01 -12.09
N GLY A 170 9.10 -1.42 -11.58
CA GLY A 170 10.22 -0.95 -12.39
C GLY A 170 9.94 0.26 -13.27
N SER A 171 8.80 0.93 -13.07
CA SER A 171 8.49 2.17 -13.83
C SER A 171 9.25 3.37 -13.28
N VAL A 172 9.57 4.31 -14.19
CA VAL A 172 10.19 5.58 -13.87
C VAL A 172 9.27 6.73 -14.27
N VAL A 173 9.05 7.67 -13.37
CA VAL A 173 8.21 8.85 -13.59
C VAL A 173 9.10 10.08 -13.60
N ARG A 174 9.02 10.89 -14.66
CA ARG A 174 9.71 12.17 -14.75
C ARG A 174 9.14 13.15 -13.76
N GLN A 175 9.95 14.06 -13.23
CA GLN A 175 9.54 15.11 -12.31
C GLN A 175 8.32 15.92 -12.79
N ASP A 176 7.52 16.40 -11.83
CA ASP A 176 6.35 17.28 -12.04
C ASP A 176 5.26 16.64 -12.90
N ILE A 177 5.05 15.32 -12.80
CA ILE A 177 4.02 14.57 -13.52
C ILE A 177 2.80 14.35 -12.61
N VAL A 178 1.62 14.42 -13.23
CA VAL A 178 0.35 14.02 -12.60
C VAL A 178 -0.10 12.67 -13.17
N ILE A 179 -0.21 11.64 -12.32
CA ILE A 179 -0.85 10.37 -12.66
C ILE A 179 -2.28 10.42 -12.11
N GLY A 180 -3.26 10.42 -13.02
CA GLY A 180 -4.68 10.57 -12.70
C GLY A 180 -5.22 9.44 -11.81
N ALA A 181 -6.32 9.73 -11.12
CA ALA A 181 -6.94 8.81 -10.18
C ALA A 181 -7.33 7.48 -10.86
N GLU A 182 -7.18 6.36 -10.13
CA GLU A 182 -7.55 5.02 -10.59
C GLU A 182 -6.85 4.56 -11.87
N SER A 183 -5.76 5.22 -12.30
CA SER A 183 -5.00 4.81 -13.48
C SER A 183 -4.05 3.66 -13.17
N LEU A 184 -3.78 2.84 -14.16
CA LEU A 184 -2.85 1.72 -14.11
C LEU A 184 -1.67 1.99 -15.06
N ILE A 185 -0.50 2.24 -14.50
CA ILE A 185 0.75 2.27 -15.24
C ILE A 185 1.32 0.86 -15.34
N GLY A 186 1.53 0.36 -16.56
CA GLY A 186 2.11 -0.95 -16.80
C GLY A 186 3.58 -1.05 -16.36
N ILE A 187 4.03 -2.27 -16.11
CA ILE A 187 5.40 -2.54 -15.64
C ILE A 187 6.46 -1.99 -16.59
N GLY A 188 7.59 -1.51 -16.06
CA GLY A 188 8.74 -1.03 -16.83
C GLY A 188 8.48 0.22 -17.68
N SER A 189 7.45 0.99 -17.36
CA SER A 189 7.08 2.19 -18.12
C SER A 189 7.97 3.39 -17.81
N VAL A 190 8.17 4.26 -18.81
CA VAL A 190 8.85 5.56 -18.64
C VAL A 190 7.83 6.68 -18.86
N VAL A 191 7.28 7.19 -17.76
CA VAL A 191 6.21 8.20 -17.78
C VAL A 191 6.83 9.59 -17.90
N VAL A 192 6.60 10.26 -19.01
CA VAL A 192 7.17 11.58 -19.34
C VAL A 192 6.12 12.67 -19.55
N ARG A 193 4.85 12.32 -19.39
CA ARG A 193 3.69 13.22 -19.51
C ARG A 193 2.63 12.80 -18.51
N ASP A 194 1.75 13.74 -18.18
CA ASP A 194 0.57 13.45 -17.34
C ASP A 194 -0.27 12.32 -17.94
N ILE A 195 -0.89 11.55 -17.08
CA ILE A 195 -1.82 10.46 -17.42
C ILE A 195 -3.21 10.85 -16.93
N ALA A 196 -4.20 10.76 -17.78
CA ALA A 196 -5.59 11.05 -17.43
C ALA A 196 -6.13 10.03 -16.41
N PRO A 197 -7.16 10.38 -15.60
CA PRO A 197 -7.79 9.44 -14.68
C PRO A 197 -8.36 8.21 -15.39
N ARG A 198 -8.32 7.06 -14.71
CA ARG A 198 -8.91 5.80 -15.17
C ARG A 198 -8.37 5.30 -16.51
N MET A 199 -7.08 5.49 -16.75
CA MET A 199 -6.40 5.03 -17.96
C MET A 199 -5.45 3.88 -17.66
N VAL A 200 -5.37 2.93 -18.56
CA VAL A 200 -4.24 2.00 -18.67
C VAL A 200 -3.20 2.64 -19.58
N ALA A 201 -1.97 2.81 -19.07
CA ALA A 201 -0.89 3.44 -19.81
C ALA A 201 0.41 2.64 -19.62
N TYR A 202 1.18 2.44 -20.69
CA TYR A 202 2.46 1.72 -20.62
C TYR A 202 3.40 2.03 -21.77
N GLY A 203 4.65 1.62 -21.61
CA GLY A 203 5.70 1.68 -22.62
C GLY A 203 6.82 2.67 -22.32
N ASN A 204 7.79 2.77 -23.23
CA ASN A 204 8.90 3.74 -23.20
C ASN A 204 9.00 4.46 -24.55
N PRO A 205 8.54 5.73 -24.66
CA PRO A 205 7.82 6.48 -23.62
C PRO A 205 6.44 5.91 -23.35
N CYS A 206 5.97 6.06 -22.11
CA CYS A 206 4.64 5.64 -21.68
C CYS A 206 3.55 6.42 -22.43
N LYS A 207 2.53 5.69 -22.89
CA LYS A 207 1.36 6.26 -23.58
C LYS A 207 0.09 5.65 -23.03
N GLU A 208 -0.98 6.45 -22.94
CA GLU A 208 -2.33 5.95 -22.67
C GLU A 208 -2.75 4.99 -23.79
N GLN A 209 -3.34 3.86 -23.42
CA GLN A 209 -3.75 2.82 -24.34
C GLN A 209 -5.28 2.74 -24.46
N HIS A 210 -5.95 2.57 -23.30
CA HIS A 210 -7.40 2.46 -23.25
C HIS A 210 -7.88 2.83 -21.83
N PRO A 211 -9.18 3.16 -21.65
CA PRO A 211 -9.76 3.29 -20.32
C PRO A 211 -9.60 2.01 -19.48
N LEU A 212 -9.40 2.17 -18.17
CA LEU A 212 -9.40 1.05 -17.24
C LEU A 212 -10.85 0.62 -16.96
N GLU A 213 -11.18 -0.59 -17.29
CA GLU A 213 -12.44 -1.24 -16.91
C GLU A 213 -12.27 -1.86 -15.51
N ILE A 214 -13.08 -1.40 -14.55
CA ILE A 214 -13.06 -1.83 -13.14
C ILE A 214 -14.31 -2.66 -12.87
#